data_2051cfd8abfdd1ae188ac83b37941b15
#
_entry.id   2051cfd8abfdd1ae188ac83b37941b15
#
_cell.length_a   1.000
_cell.length_b   1.000
_cell.length_c   1.000
_cell.angle_alpha   90.00
_cell.angle_beta   90.00
_cell.angle_gamma   90.00
#
_symmetry.space_group_name_H-M   'P 1'
#
loop_
_entity.id
_entity.type
_entity.pdbx_description
1 polymer ?
#
loop_
_entity_poly.entity_id
_entity_poly.type
_entity_poly.pdbx_seq_one_letter_code
_entity_poly.pdbx_strand_id
1 'polypeptide(L)'
;MKLTVVGCSGSFPSTESACSSYLVEADGFRLLLDMGNGALGELQRHIGLYDLDAVLLSHLHPDHCIDMCGYFVARYYRHDGGRAAAIPVYGPEGTEERLSTAYGDVPHESSMREVFDFRTLAPGKFTLGPFTIRTDRVRHPVEAFAFRVEHGDRSLVYSGDTGPCDALHDLALDTDLLLCEASFTHGKEDIPDLHLTGREAGEQAARARAARLVLTHIPPWTDPLTNLRDARSVYDGPAELARAGAVYEL
;
A
#
# COMPACT_ATOMS: atom_id res chain seq x y z
N MET A 1 13.74 -6.70 8.57
CA MET A 1 12.68 -6.42 7.57
C MET A 1 13.02 -5.10 6.90
N LYS A 2 12.84 -5.02 5.57
CA LYS A 2 13.16 -3.82 4.78
C LYS A 2 11.90 -3.34 4.06
N LEU A 3 11.61 -2.02 4.13
CA LEU A 3 10.59 -1.35 3.36
C LEU A 3 11.24 -0.45 2.31
N THR A 4 10.87 -0.60 1.04
CA THR A 4 11.25 0.32 -0.04
C THR A 4 9.99 1.01 -0.56
N VAL A 5 9.99 2.34 -0.59
CA VAL A 5 8.89 3.14 -1.16
C VAL A 5 9.03 3.13 -2.68
N VAL A 6 8.18 2.40 -3.38
CA VAL A 6 8.13 2.36 -4.85
C VAL A 6 7.37 3.57 -5.36
N GLY A 7 6.23 3.89 -4.73
CA GLY A 7 5.42 5.06 -5.03
C GLY A 7 4.67 5.54 -3.80
N CYS A 8 4.47 6.87 -3.69
CA CYS A 8 3.84 7.50 -2.53
C CYS A 8 2.94 8.70 -2.88
N SER A 9 2.64 8.92 -4.18
CA SER A 9 1.71 9.96 -4.62
C SER A 9 0.27 9.48 -4.40
N GLY A 10 -0.58 10.34 -3.86
CA GLY A 10 -2.02 10.08 -3.73
C GLY A 10 -2.80 10.48 -4.96
N SER A 11 -3.94 9.86 -5.20
CA SER A 11 -4.92 10.12 -6.27
C SER A 11 -4.42 9.90 -7.70
N PHE A 12 -3.23 10.36 -8.06
CA PHE A 12 -2.58 10.16 -9.35
C PHE A 12 -1.05 10.35 -9.23
N PRO A 13 -0.26 9.82 -10.18
CA PRO A 13 1.20 9.94 -10.10
C PRO A 13 1.65 11.39 -10.27
N SER A 14 2.65 11.79 -9.52
CA SER A 14 3.36 13.06 -9.69
C SER A 14 4.56 12.89 -10.64
N THR A 15 5.25 14.01 -10.94
CA THR A 15 6.53 13.96 -11.67
C THR A 15 7.64 13.27 -10.87
N GLU A 16 7.51 13.19 -9.56
CA GLU A 16 8.53 12.69 -8.64
C GLU A 16 8.22 11.27 -8.10
N SER A 17 6.97 10.79 -8.26
CA SER A 17 6.54 9.53 -7.68
C SER A 17 5.38 8.89 -8.42
N ALA A 18 5.43 7.58 -8.59
CA ALA A 18 4.26 6.75 -8.86
C ALA A 18 3.24 6.85 -7.72
N CYS A 19 2.02 6.35 -7.94
CA CYS A 19 1.01 6.17 -6.91
C CYS A 19 1.42 5.09 -5.90
N SER A 20 0.59 4.91 -4.87
CA SER A 20 0.85 4.03 -3.73
C SER A 20 1.36 2.65 -4.13
N SER A 21 2.59 2.35 -3.72
CA SER A 21 3.20 1.02 -3.86
C SER A 21 4.42 0.91 -2.94
N TYR A 22 4.50 -0.15 -2.14
CA TYR A 22 5.51 -0.31 -1.12
C TYR A 22 6.01 -1.76 -1.10
N LEU A 23 7.31 -1.94 -1.32
CA LEU A 23 7.96 -3.25 -1.33
C LEU A 23 8.49 -3.58 0.06
N VAL A 24 8.01 -4.68 0.64
CA VAL A 24 8.46 -5.21 1.94
C VAL A 24 9.22 -6.50 1.72
N GLU A 25 10.45 -6.58 2.25
CA GLU A 25 11.35 -7.71 2.06
C GLU A 25 11.87 -8.26 3.38
N ALA A 26 11.87 -9.59 3.52
CA ALA A 26 12.57 -10.31 4.59
C ALA A 26 12.86 -11.76 4.14
N ASP A 27 13.97 -12.32 4.54
CA ASP A 27 14.38 -13.73 4.31
C ASP A 27 14.26 -14.15 2.81
N GLY A 28 14.49 -13.21 1.89
CA GLY A 28 14.38 -13.44 0.45
C GLY A 28 12.95 -13.39 -0.10
N PHE A 29 11.92 -13.23 0.73
CA PHE A 29 10.53 -13.05 0.31
C PHE A 29 10.22 -11.57 0.02
N ARG A 30 9.51 -11.30 -1.06
CA ARG A 30 9.16 -9.96 -1.55
C ARG A 30 7.65 -9.79 -1.64
N LEU A 31 7.13 -8.98 -0.73
CA LEU A 31 5.73 -8.63 -0.62
C LEU A 31 5.52 -7.20 -1.14
N LEU A 32 4.58 -6.99 -2.05
CA LEU A 32 4.17 -5.66 -2.47
C LEU A 32 2.85 -5.26 -1.81
N LEU A 33 2.80 -4.07 -1.21
CA LEU A 33 1.59 -3.43 -0.72
C LEU A 33 1.17 -2.39 -1.75
N ASP A 34 0.02 -2.58 -2.37
CA ASP A 34 -0.54 -1.82 -3.49
C ASP A 34 0.34 -1.77 -4.75
N MET A 35 -0.30 -1.53 -5.90
CA MET A 35 0.33 -1.36 -7.20
C MET A 35 -0.44 -0.32 -8.02
N GLY A 36 -0.36 0.94 -7.59
CA GLY A 36 -1.03 2.08 -8.23
C GLY A 36 -0.36 2.52 -9.52
N ASN A 37 -0.94 3.53 -10.16
CA ASN A 37 -0.44 4.06 -11.45
C ASN A 37 1.05 4.38 -11.43
N GLY A 38 1.80 3.85 -12.40
CA GLY A 38 3.23 4.06 -12.58
C GLY A 38 4.12 3.17 -11.69
N ALA A 39 3.53 2.47 -10.71
CA ALA A 39 4.27 1.63 -9.78
C ALA A 39 5.00 0.47 -10.46
N LEU A 40 4.43 -0.14 -11.50
CA LEU A 40 5.08 -1.22 -12.24
C LEU A 40 6.40 -0.76 -12.89
N GLY A 41 6.42 0.47 -13.41
CA GLY A 41 7.63 1.07 -13.97
C GLY A 41 8.72 1.29 -12.93
N GLU A 42 8.36 1.89 -11.79
CA GLU A 42 9.29 2.17 -10.71
C GLU A 42 9.77 0.89 -9.99
N LEU A 43 8.90 -0.10 -9.82
CA LEU A 43 9.24 -1.38 -9.18
C LEU A 43 10.44 -2.06 -9.87
N GLN A 44 10.55 -1.96 -11.21
CA GLN A 44 11.63 -2.53 -11.99
C GLN A 44 13.02 -1.91 -11.69
N ARG A 45 13.08 -0.78 -11.00
CA ARG A 45 14.34 -0.20 -10.51
C ARG A 45 14.86 -0.90 -9.25
N HIS A 46 14.00 -1.66 -8.58
CA HIS A 46 14.28 -2.28 -7.29
C HIS A 46 14.39 -3.80 -7.38
N ILE A 47 13.53 -4.44 -8.17
CA ILE A 47 13.49 -5.89 -8.34
C ILE A 47 13.16 -6.27 -9.79
N GLY A 48 13.40 -7.52 -10.16
CA GLY A 48 12.98 -8.07 -11.46
C GLY A 48 11.44 -8.26 -11.49
N LEU A 49 10.87 -8.21 -12.69
CA LEU A 49 9.42 -8.34 -12.92
C LEU A 49 8.79 -9.62 -12.35
N TYR A 50 9.59 -10.67 -12.19
CA TYR A 50 9.09 -11.98 -11.75
C TYR A 50 9.49 -12.32 -10.31
N ASP A 51 10.10 -11.37 -9.60
CA ASP A 51 10.69 -11.59 -8.29
C ASP A 51 9.72 -11.35 -7.13
N LEU A 52 8.50 -10.83 -7.39
CA LEU A 52 7.47 -10.73 -6.36
C LEU A 52 6.92 -12.11 -6.01
N ASP A 53 6.78 -12.34 -4.71
CA ASP A 53 6.19 -13.55 -4.14
C ASP A 53 4.71 -13.37 -3.81
N ALA A 54 4.26 -12.15 -3.49
CA ALA A 54 2.87 -11.84 -3.18
C ALA A 54 2.54 -10.35 -3.35
N VAL A 55 1.23 -10.05 -3.48
CA VAL A 55 0.69 -8.67 -3.48
C VAL A 55 -0.46 -8.60 -2.48
N LEU A 56 -0.51 -7.52 -1.68
CA LEU A 56 -1.67 -7.13 -0.87
C LEU A 56 -2.21 -5.80 -1.42
N LEU A 57 -3.47 -5.78 -1.82
CA LEU A 57 -4.18 -4.58 -2.27
C LEU A 57 -5.05 -4.07 -1.13
N SER A 58 -4.81 -2.84 -0.68
CA SER A 58 -5.56 -2.21 0.40
C SER A 58 -7.01 -1.99 0.00
N HIS A 59 -7.24 -1.49 -1.21
CA HIS A 59 -8.55 -1.29 -1.82
C HIS A 59 -8.41 -1.19 -3.35
N LEU A 60 -9.54 -0.95 -4.06
CA LEU A 60 -9.58 -1.10 -5.51
C LEU A 60 -9.72 0.24 -6.28
N HIS A 61 -9.34 1.37 -5.69
CA HIS A 61 -9.15 2.59 -6.46
C HIS A 61 -7.95 2.47 -7.40
N PRO A 62 -7.98 3.13 -8.58
CA PRO A 62 -6.93 2.96 -9.59
C PRO A 62 -5.52 3.28 -9.11
N ASP A 63 -5.37 4.27 -8.24
CA ASP A 63 -4.08 4.70 -7.69
C ASP A 63 -3.51 3.73 -6.63
N HIS A 64 -4.19 2.59 -6.39
CA HIS A 64 -3.73 1.48 -5.55
C HIS A 64 -3.63 0.15 -6.29
N CYS A 65 -4.28 -0.03 -7.44
CA CYS A 65 -4.35 -1.37 -8.05
C CYS A 65 -4.17 -1.43 -9.57
N ILE A 66 -4.24 -0.30 -10.30
CA ILE A 66 -4.43 -0.38 -11.76
C ILE A 66 -3.22 -0.95 -12.52
N ASP A 67 -1.99 -0.80 -12.01
CA ASP A 67 -0.80 -1.35 -12.66
C ASP A 67 -0.73 -2.89 -12.57
N MET A 68 -1.60 -3.52 -11.77
CA MET A 68 -1.83 -4.98 -11.82
C MET A 68 -2.26 -5.43 -13.23
N CYS A 69 -2.94 -4.58 -14.02
CA CYS A 69 -3.28 -4.88 -15.41
C CYS A 69 -2.03 -5.00 -16.29
N GLY A 70 -1.08 -4.07 -16.16
CA GLY A 70 0.21 -4.15 -16.84
C GLY A 70 1.07 -5.30 -16.32
N TYR A 71 1.01 -5.56 -15.02
CA TYR A 71 1.73 -6.66 -14.40
C TYR A 71 1.20 -8.03 -14.85
N PHE A 72 -0.12 -8.16 -15.08
CA PHE A 72 -0.70 -9.33 -15.73
C PHE A 72 -0.06 -9.58 -17.09
N VAL A 73 0.05 -8.56 -17.94
CA VAL A 73 0.67 -8.68 -19.27
C VAL A 73 2.11 -9.16 -19.16
N ALA A 74 2.90 -8.57 -18.26
CA ALA A 74 4.30 -8.93 -18.06
C ALA A 74 4.46 -10.40 -17.62
N ARG A 75 3.58 -10.89 -16.75
CA ARG A 75 3.65 -12.27 -16.23
C ARG A 75 3.07 -13.30 -17.19
N TYR A 76 2.01 -12.94 -17.92
CA TYR A 76 1.30 -13.82 -18.83
C TYR A 76 2.05 -14.00 -20.17
N TYR A 77 2.56 -12.89 -20.73
CA TYR A 77 3.25 -12.86 -22.03
C TYR A 77 4.75 -12.68 -21.86
N ARG A 78 5.41 -13.62 -21.18
CA ARG A 78 6.86 -13.54 -21.02
C ARG A 78 7.57 -13.61 -22.37
N HIS A 79 8.62 -12.80 -22.51
CA HIS A 79 9.44 -12.74 -23.73
C HIS A 79 10.16 -14.07 -24.08
N ASP A 80 10.34 -14.96 -23.10
CA ASP A 80 10.94 -16.30 -23.27
C ASP A 80 9.91 -17.38 -23.66
N GLY A 81 8.65 -16.99 -23.94
CA GLY A 81 7.60 -17.89 -24.41
C GLY A 81 6.88 -18.69 -23.32
N GLY A 82 7.21 -18.44 -22.04
CA GLY A 82 6.55 -19.06 -20.89
C GLY A 82 5.51 -18.13 -20.25
N ARG A 83 4.86 -18.64 -19.18
CA ARG A 83 4.10 -17.87 -18.20
C ARG A 83 4.84 -17.87 -16.87
N ALA A 84 4.76 -16.78 -16.13
CA ALA A 84 5.26 -16.80 -14.76
C ALA A 84 4.36 -17.67 -13.89
N ALA A 85 4.94 -18.31 -12.88
CA ALA A 85 4.14 -19.03 -11.87
C ALA A 85 3.14 -18.07 -11.21
N ALA A 86 1.94 -18.56 -10.88
CA ALA A 86 0.95 -17.75 -10.19
C ALA A 86 1.44 -17.36 -8.80
N ILE A 87 1.20 -16.09 -8.44
CA ILE A 87 1.48 -15.58 -7.10
C ILE A 87 0.17 -15.19 -6.40
N PRO A 88 0.09 -15.29 -5.07
CA PRO A 88 -1.07 -14.85 -4.33
C PRO A 88 -1.25 -13.33 -4.43
N VAL A 89 -2.48 -12.91 -4.74
CA VAL A 89 -2.94 -11.52 -4.73
C VAL A 89 -4.11 -11.42 -3.78
N TYR A 90 -3.87 -10.81 -2.64
CA TYR A 90 -4.91 -10.55 -1.65
C TYR A 90 -5.51 -9.17 -1.89
N GLY A 91 -6.82 -9.04 -1.80
CA GLY A 91 -7.52 -7.78 -1.93
C GLY A 91 -8.96 -7.86 -1.43
N PRO A 92 -9.71 -6.75 -1.44
CA PRO A 92 -11.13 -6.74 -1.14
C PRO A 92 -11.94 -7.72 -2.00
N GLU A 93 -13.17 -7.97 -1.61
CA GLU A 93 -14.09 -8.74 -2.47
C GLU A 93 -14.22 -8.09 -3.85
N GLY A 94 -14.27 -8.92 -4.91
CA GLY A 94 -14.36 -8.45 -6.29
C GLY A 94 -13.04 -7.99 -6.92
N THR A 95 -11.89 -8.21 -6.29
CA THR A 95 -10.56 -7.81 -6.83
C THR A 95 -10.33 -8.35 -8.24
N GLU A 96 -10.59 -9.63 -8.49
CA GLU A 96 -10.43 -10.24 -9.82
C GLU A 96 -11.34 -9.59 -10.86
N GLU A 97 -12.63 -9.44 -10.52
CA GLU A 97 -13.63 -8.83 -11.42
C GLU A 97 -13.25 -7.39 -11.76
N ARG A 98 -12.82 -6.61 -10.76
CA ARG A 98 -12.39 -5.22 -10.93
C ARG A 98 -11.20 -5.12 -11.89
N LEU A 99 -10.16 -5.93 -11.69
CA LEU A 99 -8.95 -5.91 -12.50
C LEU A 99 -9.22 -6.45 -13.92
N SER A 100 -10.00 -7.51 -14.05
CA SER A 100 -10.38 -8.06 -15.36
C SER A 100 -11.21 -7.05 -16.17
N THR A 101 -12.15 -6.38 -15.53
CA THR A 101 -12.94 -5.31 -16.17
C THR A 101 -12.08 -4.12 -16.58
N ALA A 102 -11.13 -3.72 -15.72
CA ALA A 102 -10.23 -2.61 -16.03
C ALA A 102 -9.25 -2.95 -17.17
N TYR A 103 -8.82 -4.20 -17.27
CA TYR A 103 -7.99 -4.67 -18.37
C TYR A 103 -8.76 -4.70 -19.71
N GLY A 104 -10.07 -4.98 -19.66
CA GLY A 104 -10.94 -5.08 -20.83
C GLY A 104 -11.11 -6.51 -21.34
N ASP A 105 -11.58 -6.67 -22.57
CA ASP A 105 -11.83 -7.98 -23.17
C ASP A 105 -10.52 -8.78 -23.28
N VAL A 106 -10.44 -9.80 -22.45
CA VAL A 106 -9.35 -10.79 -22.54
C VAL A 106 -9.71 -11.76 -23.65
N PRO A 107 -8.79 -12.14 -24.56
CA PRO A 107 -9.06 -13.23 -25.50
C PRO A 107 -9.60 -14.46 -24.76
N HIS A 108 -10.59 -15.15 -25.32
CA HIS A 108 -11.39 -16.21 -24.70
C HIS A 108 -10.63 -17.31 -23.95
N GLU A 109 -9.31 -17.37 -24.05
CA GLU A 109 -8.46 -18.40 -23.45
C GLU A 109 -7.51 -17.86 -22.36
N SER A 110 -7.46 -16.56 -22.10
CA SER A 110 -6.56 -15.98 -21.10
C SER A 110 -7.32 -15.49 -19.86
N SER A 111 -6.92 -15.98 -18.70
CA SER A 111 -7.46 -15.57 -17.41
C SER A 111 -6.34 -15.00 -16.54
N MET A 112 -6.63 -13.93 -15.79
CA MET A 112 -5.69 -13.41 -14.80
C MET A 112 -5.31 -14.46 -13.76
N ARG A 113 -6.19 -15.47 -13.52
CA ARG A 113 -5.92 -16.61 -12.62
C ARG A 113 -4.75 -17.49 -13.05
N GLU A 114 -4.31 -17.40 -14.29
CA GLU A 114 -3.17 -18.19 -14.76
C GLU A 114 -1.84 -17.69 -14.17
N VAL A 115 -1.80 -16.44 -13.71
CA VAL A 115 -0.60 -15.82 -13.12
C VAL A 115 -0.86 -15.15 -11.76
N PHE A 116 -2.13 -15.08 -11.33
CA PHE A 116 -2.54 -14.57 -10.01
C PHE A 116 -3.49 -15.54 -9.30
N ASP A 117 -3.18 -15.87 -8.06
CA ASP A 117 -4.05 -16.61 -7.16
C ASP A 117 -4.80 -15.59 -6.28
N PHE A 118 -6.00 -15.19 -6.72
CA PHE A 118 -6.80 -14.17 -6.02
C PHE A 118 -7.39 -14.72 -4.72
N ARG A 119 -7.18 -13.97 -3.64
CA ARG A 119 -7.65 -14.29 -2.28
C ARG A 119 -8.33 -13.09 -1.67
N THR A 120 -9.56 -13.27 -1.20
CA THR A 120 -10.32 -12.19 -0.55
C THR A 120 -9.80 -11.94 0.85
N LEU A 121 -9.56 -10.65 1.17
CA LEU A 121 -9.20 -10.20 2.51
C LEU A 121 -10.42 -10.22 3.44
N ALA A 122 -10.14 -10.48 4.70
CA ALA A 122 -11.08 -10.30 5.80
C ALA A 122 -10.30 -9.86 7.04
N PRO A 123 -10.93 -9.13 7.98
CA PRO A 123 -10.28 -8.81 9.25
C PRO A 123 -9.74 -10.08 9.93
N GLY A 124 -8.50 -10.01 10.42
CA GLY A 124 -7.88 -11.17 11.06
C GLY A 124 -6.37 -11.23 10.91
N LYS A 125 -5.84 -12.45 11.04
CA LYS A 125 -4.41 -12.74 11.04
C LYS A 125 -4.12 -13.97 10.18
N PHE A 126 -3.07 -13.90 9.33
CA PHE A 126 -2.58 -15.02 8.53
C PHE A 126 -1.07 -14.94 8.32
N THR A 127 -0.48 -16.03 7.88
CA THR A 127 0.96 -16.09 7.55
C THR A 127 1.14 -15.98 6.04
N LEU A 128 2.13 -15.18 5.59
CA LEU A 128 2.48 -15.02 4.19
C LEU A 128 4.01 -14.97 4.04
N GLY A 129 4.60 -16.06 3.56
CA GLY A 129 6.05 -16.25 3.59
C GLY A 129 6.60 -16.16 5.02
N PRO A 130 7.61 -15.33 5.29
CA PRO A 130 8.16 -15.14 6.62
C PRO A 130 7.33 -14.17 7.48
N PHE A 131 6.31 -13.55 6.89
CA PHE A 131 5.53 -12.52 7.56
C PHE A 131 4.31 -13.08 8.27
N THR A 132 4.00 -12.49 9.42
CA THR A 132 2.66 -12.51 9.98
C THR A 132 1.94 -11.24 9.55
N ILE A 133 0.80 -11.38 8.88
CA ILE A 133 -0.04 -10.27 8.44
C ILE A 133 -1.26 -10.19 9.36
N ARG A 134 -1.52 -8.99 9.89
CA ARG A 134 -2.81 -8.66 10.52
C ARG A 134 -3.48 -7.60 9.66
N THR A 135 -4.78 -7.72 9.46
CA THR A 135 -5.56 -6.79 8.66
C THR A 135 -6.89 -6.49 9.29
N ASP A 136 -7.35 -5.27 9.13
CA ASP A 136 -8.69 -4.85 9.54
C ASP A 136 -9.24 -3.83 8.55
N ARG A 137 -10.58 -3.71 8.53
CA ARG A 137 -11.26 -2.72 7.70
C ARG A 137 -11.06 -1.32 8.27
N VAL A 138 -10.74 -0.40 7.39
CA VAL A 138 -10.62 1.02 7.72
C VAL A 138 -11.76 1.83 7.11
N ARG A 139 -11.86 3.10 7.49
CA ARG A 139 -12.96 3.97 7.08
C ARG A 139 -12.67 4.60 5.72
N HIS A 140 -13.30 4.08 4.69
CA HIS A 140 -13.20 4.60 3.33
C HIS A 140 -14.51 4.32 2.58
N PRO A 141 -14.89 5.09 1.50
CA PRO A 141 -16.14 4.89 0.76
C PRO A 141 -16.31 3.53 0.10
N VAL A 142 -15.20 2.86 -0.22
CA VAL A 142 -15.17 1.48 -0.70
C VAL A 142 -14.55 0.57 0.36
N GLU A 143 -14.71 -0.74 0.24
CA GLU A 143 -14.05 -1.68 1.14
C GLU A 143 -12.54 -1.47 1.08
N ALA A 144 -11.94 -1.12 2.21
CA ALA A 144 -10.53 -0.82 2.35
C ALA A 144 -9.95 -1.45 3.62
N PHE A 145 -8.68 -1.82 3.56
CA PHE A 145 -7.94 -2.50 4.63
C PHE A 145 -6.64 -1.78 4.95
N ALA A 146 -6.31 -1.70 6.23
CA ALA A 146 -4.95 -1.47 6.70
C ALA A 146 -4.25 -2.81 6.98
N PHE A 147 -2.93 -2.79 6.92
CA PHE A 147 -2.09 -3.95 7.14
C PHE A 147 -1.06 -3.69 8.22
N ARG A 148 -0.92 -4.64 9.16
CA ARG A 148 0.27 -4.78 9.99
C ARG A 148 1.07 -5.96 9.53
N VAL A 149 2.31 -5.73 9.12
CA VAL A 149 3.28 -6.73 8.66
C VAL A 149 4.32 -6.94 9.78
N GLU A 150 4.43 -8.15 10.28
CA GLU A 150 5.34 -8.50 11.37
C GLU A 150 6.37 -9.53 10.88
N HIS A 151 7.64 -9.33 11.26
CA HIS A 151 8.73 -10.27 11.04
C HIS A 151 9.67 -10.27 12.24
N GLY A 152 9.77 -11.39 12.96
CA GLY A 152 10.46 -11.46 14.23
C GLY A 152 9.84 -10.51 15.26
N ASP A 153 10.64 -9.60 15.80
CA ASP A 153 10.23 -8.56 16.75
C ASP A 153 9.93 -7.19 16.08
N ARG A 154 9.96 -7.14 14.75
CA ARG A 154 9.75 -5.94 13.97
C ARG A 154 8.37 -5.86 13.35
N SER A 155 7.85 -4.64 13.26
CA SER A 155 6.52 -4.38 12.71
C SER A 155 6.43 -3.11 11.89
N LEU A 156 5.69 -3.21 10.78
CA LEU A 156 5.29 -2.14 9.90
C LEU A 156 3.77 -2.09 9.85
N VAL A 157 3.17 -0.91 9.96
CA VAL A 157 1.75 -0.73 9.65
C VAL A 157 1.61 0.19 8.44
N TYR A 158 0.80 -0.23 7.47
CA TYR A 158 0.35 0.57 6.34
C TYR A 158 -1.14 0.86 6.46
N SER A 159 -1.52 2.12 6.43
CA SER A 159 -2.91 2.55 6.66
C SER A 159 -3.86 2.20 5.51
N GLY A 160 -3.37 2.01 4.26
CA GLY A 160 -4.22 2.21 3.09
C GLY A 160 -4.79 3.62 3.10
N ASP A 161 -5.92 3.81 2.40
CA ASP A 161 -6.68 5.06 2.46
C ASP A 161 -7.75 4.97 3.53
N THR A 162 -7.84 5.98 4.39
CA THR A 162 -8.77 5.95 5.53
C THR A 162 -9.02 7.33 6.10
N GLY A 163 -10.25 7.58 6.55
CA GLY A 163 -10.52 8.58 7.58
C GLY A 163 -10.13 8.09 8.97
N PRO A 164 -10.27 8.94 10.01
CA PRO A 164 -9.97 8.55 11.39
C PRO A 164 -10.78 7.34 11.84
N CYS A 165 -10.11 6.27 12.32
CA CYS A 165 -10.78 5.07 12.80
C CYS A 165 -9.95 4.31 13.85
N ASP A 166 -10.65 3.56 14.72
CA ASP A 166 -9.99 2.79 15.79
C ASP A 166 -9.28 1.54 15.25
N ALA A 167 -9.73 0.99 14.11
CA ALA A 167 -9.08 -0.16 13.48
C ALA A 167 -7.61 0.13 13.10
N LEU A 168 -7.34 1.33 12.54
CA LEU A 168 -5.96 1.75 12.27
C LEU A 168 -5.15 1.90 13.57
N HIS A 169 -5.75 2.52 14.60
CA HIS A 169 -5.12 2.64 15.91
C HIS A 169 -4.71 1.27 16.48
N ASP A 170 -5.62 0.30 16.48
CA ASP A 170 -5.40 -1.04 17.06
C ASP A 170 -4.33 -1.82 16.31
N LEU A 171 -4.28 -1.69 14.97
CA LEU A 171 -3.21 -2.27 14.17
C LEU A 171 -1.86 -1.60 14.44
N ALA A 172 -1.85 -0.29 14.65
CA ALA A 172 -0.64 0.51 14.79
C ALA A 172 -0.02 0.48 16.21
N LEU A 173 -0.70 -0.13 17.20
CA LEU A 173 -0.21 -0.19 18.58
C LEU A 173 1.24 -0.70 18.63
N ASP A 174 2.12 0.13 19.24
CA ASP A 174 3.54 -0.16 19.46
C ASP A 174 4.29 -0.62 18.19
N THR A 175 3.92 -0.10 17.01
CA THR A 175 4.61 -0.43 15.75
C THR A 175 5.97 0.29 15.65
N ASP A 176 6.95 -0.37 15.02
CA ASP A 176 8.25 0.27 14.73
C ASP A 176 8.11 1.37 13.66
N LEU A 177 7.25 1.17 12.66
CA LEU A 177 7.00 2.16 11.62
C LEU A 177 5.51 2.17 11.25
N LEU A 178 4.88 3.35 11.32
CA LEU A 178 3.57 3.63 10.78
C LEU A 178 3.73 4.40 9.46
N LEU A 179 3.41 3.72 8.35
CA LEU A 179 3.29 4.32 7.02
C LEU A 179 1.85 4.74 6.82
N CYS A 180 1.58 6.03 6.98
CA CYS A 180 0.23 6.56 7.11
C CYS A 180 -0.09 7.56 6.01
N GLU A 181 -1.24 7.40 5.37
CA GLU A 181 -1.76 8.39 4.45
C GLU A 181 -1.94 9.75 5.13
N ALA A 182 -1.86 10.82 4.36
CA ALA A 182 -2.10 12.19 4.81
C ALA A 182 -2.52 13.07 3.63
N SER A 183 -3.62 12.71 2.97
CA SER A 183 -4.04 13.32 1.71
C SER A 183 -4.61 14.72 1.92
N PHE A 184 -5.32 14.95 3.02
CA PHE A 184 -5.97 16.22 3.30
C PHE A 184 -5.09 17.18 4.11
N THR A 185 -5.33 18.47 3.89
CA THR A 185 -4.76 19.54 4.72
C THR A 185 -5.73 19.85 5.84
N HIS A 186 -5.26 19.92 7.08
CA HIS A 186 -6.09 20.23 8.26
C HIS A 186 -6.85 21.55 8.11
N GLY A 187 -8.14 21.52 8.37
CA GLY A 187 -9.05 22.66 8.22
C GLY A 187 -9.49 22.95 6.78
N LYS A 188 -9.19 22.03 5.84
CA LYS A 188 -9.62 22.09 4.43
C LYS A 188 -10.18 20.75 3.94
N GLU A 189 -10.71 19.96 4.86
CA GLU A 189 -11.32 18.67 4.57
C GLU A 189 -12.68 18.88 3.90
N ASP A 190 -12.77 18.62 2.61
CA ASP A 190 -14.01 18.79 1.84
C ASP A 190 -15.03 17.67 2.10
N ILE A 191 -14.54 16.46 2.42
CA ILE A 191 -15.35 15.25 2.64
C ILE A 191 -14.92 14.59 3.94
N PRO A 192 -15.77 14.57 4.96
CA PRO A 192 -15.47 13.92 6.24
C PRO A 192 -15.18 12.42 6.04
N ASP A 193 -14.27 11.88 6.83
CA ASP A 193 -14.00 10.44 6.93
C ASP A 193 -13.46 9.78 5.63
N LEU A 194 -13.05 10.57 4.62
CA LEU A 194 -12.50 10.05 3.38
C LEU A 194 -11.01 9.74 3.49
N HIS A 195 -10.26 10.70 3.99
CA HIS A 195 -8.82 10.64 4.17
C HIS A 195 -8.39 11.28 5.49
N LEU A 196 -7.16 11.00 5.91
CA LEU A 196 -6.52 11.67 7.02
C LEU A 196 -5.88 12.99 6.58
N THR A 197 -5.85 13.93 7.49
CA THR A 197 -4.94 15.07 7.45
C THR A 197 -3.58 14.70 8.05
N GLY A 198 -2.54 15.51 7.78
CA GLY A 198 -1.25 15.32 8.45
C GLY A 198 -1.37 15.35 9.99
N ARG A 199 -2.27 16.21 10.54
CA ARG A 199 -2.54 16.25 11.97
C ARG A 199 -3.14 14.96 12.49
N GLU A 200 -4.17 14.44 11.84
CA GLU A 200 -4.83 13.19 12.24
C GLU A 200 -3.89 11.98 12.13
N ALA A 201 -3.04 11.92 11.09
CA ALA A 201 -1.99 10.91 10.99
C ALA A 201 -1.01 10.99 12.17
N GLY A 202 -0.64 12.21 12.60
CA GLY A 202 0.18 12.44 13.79
C GLY A 202 -0.53 12.01 15.08
N GLU A 203 -1.82 12.29 15.23
CA GLU A 203 -2.64 11.85 16.37
C GLU A 203 -2.76 10.32 16.43
N GLN A 204 -2.92 9.65 15.27
CA GLN A 204 -2.90 8.18 15.22
C GLN A 204 -1.53 7.64 15.67
N ALA A 205 -0.43 8.20 15.19
CA ALA A 205 0.92 7.77 15.59
C ALA A 205 1.16 7.96 17.09
N ALA A 206 0.75 9.10 17.66
CA ALA A 206 0.89 9.39 19.08
C ALA A 206 0.06 8.45 19.96
N ARG A 207 -1.22 8.25 19.63
CA ARG A 207 -2.13 7.33 20.34
C ARG A 207 -1.62 5.89 20.30
N ALA A 208 -1.12 5.45 19.13
CA ALA A 208 -0.60 4.11 18.91
C ALA A 208 0.81 3.91 19.50
N ARG A 209 1.47 4.95 19.98
CA ARG A 209 2.87 4.91 20.42
C ARG A 209 3.80 4.36 19.33
N ALA A 210 3.52 4.68 18.06
CA ALA A 210 4.37 4.28 16.96
C ALA A 210 5.79 4.84 17.15
N ALA A 211 6.82 4.05 16.90
CA ALA A 211 8.20 4.50 17.07
C ALA A 211 8.65 5.49 15.98
N ARG A 212 8.04 5.40 14.78
CA ARG A 212 8.27 6.31 13.64
C ARG A 212 7.01 6.47 12.83
N LEU A 213 6.76 7.70 12.34
CA LEU A 213 5.69 8.04 11.39
C LEU A 213 6.28 8.41 10.04
N VAL A 214 5.81 7.78 8.96
CA VAL A 214 6.13 8.16 7.59
C VAL A 214 4.82 8.53 6.89
N LEU A 215 4.66 9.80 6.53
CA LEU A 215 3.49 10.31 5.82
C LEU A 215 3.59 9.97 4.34
N THR A 216 2.51 9.42 3.79
CA THR A 216 2.44 8.97 2.39
C THR A 216 1.10 9.34 1.77
N HIS A 217 0.88 8.94 0.52
CA HIS A 217 -0.37 9.15 -0.22
C HIS A 217 -0.80 10.62 -0.26
N ILE A 218 0.18 11.53 -0.40
CA ILE A 218 -0.11 12.97 -0.47
C ILE A 218 -0.31 13.35 -1.94
N PRO A 219 -1.50 13.86 -2.33
CA PRO A 219 -1.77 14.26 -3.69
C PRO A 219 -0.86 15.40 -4.18
N PRO A 220 -0.53 15.47 -5.50
CA PRO A 220 0.36 16.50 -6.04
C PRO A 220 -0.09 17.95 -5.84
N TRP A 221 -1.39 18.18 -5.60
CA TRP A 221 -1.91 19.53 -5.29
C TRP A 221 -1.82 19.91 -3.82
N THR A 222 -1.42 19.01 -2.92
CA THR A 222 -1.30 19.25 -1.48
C THR A 222 0.15 19.60 -1.15
N ASP A 223 0.37 20.65 -0.34
CA ASP A 223 1.71 20.96 0.18
C ASP A 223 2.12 19.94 1.26
N PRO A 224 3.05 19.03 0.97
CA PRO A 224 3.42 17.97 1.90
C PRO A 224 4.12 18.51 3.16
N LEU A 225 4.76 19.68 3.08
CA LEU A 225 5.43 20.28 4.23
C LEU A 225 4.42 20.83 5.24
N THR A 226 3.23 21.24 4.80
CA THR A 226 2.13 21.59 5.70
C THR A 226 1.68 20.37 6.47
N ASN A 227 1.38 19.24 5.81
CA ASN A 227 0.97 18.00 6.46
C ASN A 227 2.03 17.48 7.44
N LEU A 228 3.32 17.58 7.09
CA LEU A 228 4.40 17.19 8.01
C LEU A 228 4.48 18.10 9.25
N ARG A 229 4.30 19.41 9.10
CA ARG A 229 4.27 20.34 10.24
C ARG A 229 3.10 20.05 11.17
N ASP A 230 1.93 19.77 10.58
CA ASP A 230 0.71 19.48 11.33
C ASP A 230 0.86 18.16 12.12
N ALA A 231 1.42 17.11 11.50
CA ALA A 231 1.73 15.87 12.19
C ALA A 231 2.70 16.08 13.37
N ARG A 232 3.79 16.83 13.16
CA ARG A 232 4.79 17.15 14.19
C ARG A 232 4.27 18.04 15.31
N SER A 233 3.14 18.72 15.12
CA SER A 233 2.51 19.50 16.18
C SER A 233 1.83 18.67 17.24
N VAL A 234 1.57 17.37 16.97
CA VAL A 234 0.79 16.45 17.83
C VAL A 234 1.48 15.11 18.08
N TYR A 235 2.60 14.85 17.40
CA TYR A 235 3.39 13.64 17.57
C TYR A 235 4.85 13.99 17.84
N ASP A 236 5.36 13.62 19.02
CA ASP A 236 6.72 13.92 19.48
C ASP A 236 7.80 12.99 18.91
N GLY A 237 7.40 11.88 18.30
CA GLY A 237 8.32 10.92 17.70
C GLY A 237 8.85 11.38 16.33
N PRO A 238 9.80 10.63 15.74
CA PRO A 238 10.29 10.91 14.40
C PRO A 238 9.18 10.85 13.35
N ALA A 239 8.94 11.97 12.65
CA ALA A 239 7.98 12.09 11.56
C ALA A 239 8.66 12.65 10.31
N GLU A 240 8.40 12.00 9.16
CA GLU A 240 8.97 12.38 7.86
C GLU A 240 7.99 12.10 6.71
N LEU A 241 8.31 12.62 5.52
CA LEU A 241 7.56 12.36 4.29
C LEU A 241 8.15 11.14 3.59
N ALA A 242 7.30 10.24 3.10
CA ALA A 242 7.70 9.23 2.15
C ALA A 242 8.28 9.87 0.87
N ARG A 243 9.28 9.22 0.30
CA ARG A 243 9.86 9.61 -0.99
C ARG A 243 10.10 8.37 -1.82
N ALA A 244 9.81 8.43 -3.12
CA ALA A 244 10.10 7.33 -4.03
C ALA A 244 11.58 6.95 -3.95
N GLY A 245 11.88 5.67 -3.86
CA GLY A 245 13.22 5.11 -3.67
C GLY A 245 13.76 5.14 -2.24
N ALA A 246 13.05 5.74 -1.27
CA ALA A 246 13.47 5.68 0.13
C ALA A 246 13.40 4.25 0.68
N VAL A 247 14.39 3.89 1.52
CA VAL A 247 14.52 2.57 2.14
C VAL A 247 14.56 2.71 3.66
N TYR A 248 13.78 1.90 4.33
CA TYR A 248 13.71 1.82 5.80
C TYR A 248 14.08 0.40 6.24
N GLU A 249 15.11 0.29 7.04
CA GLU A 249 15.48 -0.96 7.72
C GLU A 249 14.81 -0.99 9.10
N LEU A 250 14.12 -2.12 9.39
CA LEU A 250 13.36 -2.37 10.61
C LEU A 250 13.91 -3.58 11.37
#